data_4d9b0626c8d886ff3a55f35e79e0521c
#
_entry.id   4d9b0626c8d886ff3a55f35e79e0521c
#
_cell.length_a   1.000
_cell.length_b   1.000
_cell.length_c   1.000
_cell.angle_alpha   90.00
_cell.angle_beta   90.00
_cell.angle_gamma   90.00
#
_symmetry.space_group_name_H-M   'P 1'
#
loop_
_entity.id
_entity.type
_entity.pdbx_description
1 polymer ?
#
loop_
_entity_poly.entity_id
_entity_poly.type
_entity_poly.pdbx_seq_one_letter_code
_entity_poly.pdbx_strand_id
1 'polypeptide(L)'
;AFRNALSVYNKSTIENPDAIYFYAAIDGRKSYRVTATLPDYSHWQGKDRAETGPIAAQYLLFETSTAPMSGDTGNLAELTKGFRTSFGTLDSSEISISEEGEIELLLGPERPKGYNGDFICTLKPASKKNPDADDRYADYLSGRQIFLDWEREVPIELTITALDHIGDHPHALNPSSAAEKLHRMGAIIDGQMQFWMTFYDKVLNSHGSYPADGG
;
A
#
# COMPACT_ATOMS: atom_id res chain seq x y z
N ALA A 1 -4.18 -7.41 9.93
CA ALA A 1 -3.41 -6.32 10.55
C ALA A 1 -2.44 -5.72 9.53
N PHE A 2 -2.16 -4.44 9.66
CA PHE A 2 -1.11 -3.78 8.88
C PHE A 2 0.28 -4.29 9.24
N ARG A 3 1.17 -4.24 8.26
CA ARG A 3 2.58 -4.56 8.37
C ARG A 3 3.40 -3.43 7.78
N ASN A 4 4.52 -3.10 8.40
CA ASN A 4 5.50 -2.23 7.76
C ASN A 4 6.10 -2.96 6.56
N ALA A 5 6.04 -2.33 5.40
CA ALA A 5 6.59 -2.90 4.17
C ALA A 5 8.12 -2.85 4.15
N LEU A 6 8.71 -1.91 4.88
CA LEU A 6 10.13 -1.60 4.80
C LEU A 6 10.78 -1.52 6.17
N SER A 7 12.01 -1.97 6.23
CA SER A 7 12.91 -1.84 7.36
C SER A 7 14.35 -1.79 6.85
N VAL A 8 15.31 -1.61 7.75
CA VAL A 8 16.74 -1.73 7.38
C VAL A 8 17.11 -3.11 6.83
N TYR A 9 16.27 -4.11 7.08
CA TYR A 9 16.48 -5.51 6.64
C TYR A 9 15.61 -5.89 5.44
N ASN A 10 14.63 -5.07 5.08
CA ASN A 10 13.65 -5.38 4.04
C ASN A 10 13.42 -4.16 3.16
N LYS A 11 14.28 -4.00 2.17
CA LYS A 11 14.17 -2.99 1.12
C LYS A 11 14.02 -3.70 -0.21
N SER A 12 13.10 -3.24 -1.04
CA SER A 12 12.86 -3.86 -2.34
C SER A 12 13.12 -2.94 -3.52
N THR A 13 13.04 -1.63 -3.32
CA THR A 13 13.22 -0.63 -4.37
C THR A 13 13.98 0.60 -3.85
N ILE A 14 13.86 1.71 -4.55
CA ILE A 14 14.38 3.02 -4.11
C ILE A 14 13.29 3.67 -3.27
N GLU A 15 13.22 3.29 -2.02
CA GLU A 15 12.25 3.82 -1.07
C GLU A 15 12.65 5.20 -0.56
N ASN A 16 11.64 6.05 -0.35
CA ASN A 16 11.84 7.35 0.29
C ASN A 16 12.23 7.13 1.77
N PRO A 17 13.38 7.65 2.24
CA PRO A 17 13.80 7.53 3.63
C PRO A 17 12.89 8.29 4.60
N ASP A 18 12.16 9.30 4.10
CA ASP A 18 11.22 10.10 4.89
C ASP A 18 9.79 9.53 4.84
N ALA A 19 9.64 8.23 4.62
CA ALA A 19 8.34 7.59 4.57
C ALA A 19 8.29 6.28 5.36
N ILE A 20 7.15 6.05 6.02
CA ILE A 20 6.76 4.75 6.53
C ILE A 20 5.77 4.13 5.55
N TYR A 21 6.16 3.01 4.94
CA TYR A 21 5.29 2.24 4.06
C TYR A 21 4.58 1.15 4.85
N PHE A 22 3.31 0.96 4.58
CA PHE A 22 2.50 -0.08 5.21
C PHE A 22 1.67 -0.82 4.19
N TYR A 23 1.30 -2.06 4.51
CA TYR A 23 0.34 -2.83 3.74
C TYR A 23 -0.44 -3.82 4.62
N ALA A 24 -1.60 -4.20 4.14
CA ALA A 24 -2.40 -5.29 4.67
C ALA A 24 -2.88 -6.15 3.51
N ALA A 25 -2.70 -7.46 3.60
CA ALA A 25 -3.33 -8.39 2.68
C ALA A 25 -4.83 -8.42 2.94
N ILE A 26 -5.62 -8.32 1.88
CA ILE A 26 -7.08 -8.35 1.91
C ILE A 26 -7.61 -9.36 0.89
N ASP A 27 -8.85 -9.78 1.03
CA ASP A 27 -9.63 -10.39 -0.05
C ASP A 27 -10.59 -9.32 -0.57
N GLY A 28 -10.32 -8.79 -1.75
CA GLY A 28 -11.10 -7.69 -2.33
C GLY A 28 -12.57 -8.03 -2.62
N ARG A 29 -13.00 -9.28 -2.41
CA ARG A 29 -14.41 -9.68 -2.46
C ARG A 29 -15.15 -9.39 -1.16
N LYS A 30 -14.41 -9.03 -0.09
CA LYS A 30 -14.92 -8.77 1.25
C LYS A 30 -14.87 -7.29 1.58
N SER A 31 -15.54 -6.94 2.67
CA SER A 31 -15.57 -5.57 3.19
C SER A 31 -14.67 -5.41 4.39
N TYR A 32 -13.98 -4.29 4.44
CA TYR A 32 -13.08 -3.94 5.54
C TYR A 32 -13.33 -2.51 6.00
N ARG A 33 -12.98 -2.26 7.25
CA ARG A 33 -12.95 -0.93 7.84
C ARG A 33 -11.54 -0.63 8.33
N VAL A 34 -11.00 0.52 7.94
CA VAL A 34 -9.76 1.09 8.48
C VAL A 34 -10.12 2.24 9.38
N THR A 35 -9.51 2.29 10.55
CA THR A 35 -9.69 3.38 11.51
C THR A 35 -8.35 3.84 12.06
N ALA A 36 -8.29 5.11 12.43
CA ALA A 36 -7.20 5.70 13.21
C ALA A 36 -7.68 6.94 13.94
N THR A 37 -6.98 7.28 15.03
CA THR A 37 -7.09 8.57 15.70
C THR A 37 -5.85 9.39 15.36
N LEU A 38 -6.06 10.64 14.96
CA LEU A 38 -4.99 11.52 14.52
C LEU A 38 -4.50 12.42 15.67
N PRO A 39 -3.20 12.70 15.76
CA PRO A 39 -2.72 13.87 16.50
C PRO A 39 -3.14 15.15 15.76
N ASP A 40 -2.54 16.30 16.04
CA ASP A 40 -2.87 17.50 15.27
C ASP A 40 -2.66 17.30 13.77
N TYR A 41 -3.72 17.53 12.99
CA TYR A 41 -3.77 17.37 11.55
C TYR A 41 -4.14 18.68 10.82
N SER A 42 -4.00 19.81 11.47
CA SER A 42 -4.43 21.12 10.98
C SER A 42 -3.83 21.44 9.61
N HIS A 43 -2.58 21.02 9.36
CA HIS A 43 -1.91 21.21 8.07
C HIS A 43 -2.55 20.46 6.89
N TRP A 44 -3.25 19.33 7.13
CA TRP A 44 -4.02 18.66 6.08
C TRP A 44 -5.24 19.49 5.63
N GLN A 45 -5.70 20.38 6.50
CA GLN A 45 -6.79 21.31 6.22
C GLN A 45 -6.31 22.68 5.72
N GLY A 46 -5.02 22.82 5.41
CA GLY A 46 -4.41 24.09 4.98
C GLY A 46 -4.29 25.14 6.09
N LYS A 47 -4.37 24.73 7.36
CA LYS A 47 -4.18 25.60 8.53
C LYS A 47 -2.75 25.51 9.02
N ASP A 48 -2.37 26.44 9.88
CA ASP A 48 -1.09 26.39 10.57
C ASP A 48 -1.00 25.15 11.47
N ARG A 49 0.19 24.56 11.55
CA ARG A 49 0.48 23.45 12.45
C ARG A 49 0.42 23.90 13.90
N ALA A 50 0.04 23.01 14.81
CA ALA A 50 0.13 23.30 16.23
C ALA A 50 1.56 23.72 16.62
N GLU A 51 1.70 24.73 17.47
CA GLU A 51 3.01 25.21 17.92
C GLU A 51 3.73 24.19 18.80
N THR A 52 2.96 23.38 19.54
CA THR A 52 3.47 22.37 20.48
C THR A 52 2.72 21.06 20.33
N GLY A 53 3.33 19.97 20.82
CA GLY A 53 2.75 18.64 20.79
C GLY A 53 3.02 17.87 19.49
N PRO A 54 2.57 16.60 19.46
CA PRO A 54 2.74 15.74 18.29
C PRO A 54 1.76 16.15 17.18
N ILE A 55 2.24 16.09 15.95
CA ILE A 55 1.45 16.35 14.74
C ILE A 55 1.43 15.11 13.85
N ALA A 56 0.40 14.97 13.02
CA ALA A 56 0.30 13.90 12.05
C ALA A 56 1.41 14.01 11.01
N ALA A 57 1.77 12.89 10.39
CA ALA A 57 2.67 12.86 9.24
C ALA A 57 2.24 13.91 8.20
N GLN A 58 3.19 14.46 7.45
CA GLN A 58 2.90 15.48 6.44
C GLN A 58 1.87 15.02 5.42
N TYR A 59 1.88 13.74 5.09
CA TYR A 59 1.00 13.17 4.09
C TYR A 59 0.69 11.70 4.41
N LEU A 60 -0.55 11.30 4.21
CA LEU A 60 -1.02 9.92 4.31
C LEU A 60 -1.70 9.54 2.99
N LEU A 61 -1.35 8.38 2.45
CA LEU A 61 -1.96 7.81 1.25
C LEU A 61 -2.39 6.37 1.50
N PHE A 62 -3.58 6.04 1.05
CA PHE A 62 -4.08 4.67 0.89
C PHE A 62 -4.24 4.32 -0.59
N GLU A 63 -3.95 3.07 -0.94
CA GLU A 63 -4.16 2.52 -2.27
C GLU A 63 -4.58 1.06 -2.18
N THR A 64 -5.63 0.68 -2.91
CA THR A 64 -5.97 -0.72 -3.12
C THR A 64 -5.39 -1.23 -4.43
N SER A 65 -4.74 -2.40 -4.41
CA SER A 65 -4.03 -2.92 -5.58
C SER A 65 -3.93 -4.45 -5.57
N THR A 66 -3.56 -5.03 -6.73
CA THR A 66 -3.29 -6.47 -6.85
C THR A 66 -1.98 -6.89 -6.18
N ALA A 67 -1.08 -5.95 -5.94
CA ALA A 67 0.19 -6.22 -5.26
C ALA A 67 0.67 -4.99 -4.49
N PRO A 68 1.43 -5.18 -3.40
CA PRO A 68 1.85 -4.05 -2.55
C PRO A 68 2.81 -3.10 -3.27
N MET A 69 3.69 -3.59 -4.14
CA MET A 69 4.73 -2.78 -4.79
C MET A 69 4.91 -3.09 -6.28
N SER A 70 4.70 -4.32 -6.70
CA SER A 70 4.90 -4.79 -8.07
C SER A 70 3.69 -5.62 -8.51
N GLY A 71 3.81 -6.41 -9.57
CA GLY A 71 2.76 -7.32 -10.01
C GLY A 71 2.59 -8.54 -9.10
N ASP A 72 1.85 -9.53 -9.59
CA ASP A 72 1.42 -10.70 -8.80
C ASP A 72 2.57 -11.58 -8.33
N THR A 73 3.71 -11.58 -9.04
CA THR A 73 4.89 -12.37 -8.68
C THR A 73 5.93 -11.58 -7.87
N GLY A 74 5.74 -10.27 -7.69
CA GLY A 74 6.72 -9.40 -7.05
C GLY A 74 7.87 -8.97 -7.95
N ASN A 75 7.88 -9.38 -9.21
CA ASN A 75 8.87 -8.94 -10.19
C ASN A 75 8.61 -7.48 -10.57
N LEU A 76 9.61 -6.62 -10.40
CA LEU A 76 9.49 -5.19 -10.74
C LEU A 76 9.27 -4.94 -12.24
N ALA A 77 9.60 -5.89 -13.11
CA ALA A 77 9.23 -5.82 -14.53
C ALA A 77 7.70 -5.79 -14.73
N GLU A 78 6.94 -6.28 -13.75
CA GLU A 78 5.46 -6.23 -13.74
C GLU A 78 4.90 -4.83 -13.43
N LEU A 79 5.74 -3.84 -13.13
CA LEU A 79 5.35 -2.43 -13.14
C LEU A 79 5.05 -1.92 -14.55
N THR A 80 5.36 -2.70 -15.57
CA THR A 80 4.94 -2.41 -16.94
C THR A 80 3.41 -2.47 -17.05
N LYS A 81 2.89 -1.72 -18.04
CA LYS A 81 1.46 -1.54 -18.22
C LYS A 81 0.69 -2.86 -18.26
N GLY A 82 -0.24 -3.03 -17.35
CA GLY A 82 -1.20 -4.14 -17.32
C GLY A 82 -0.96 -5.20 -16.26
N PHE A 83 0.21 -5.25 -15.62
CA PHE A 83 0.48 -6.26 -14.59
C PHE A 83 -0.04 -5.85 -13.21
N ARG A 84 0.35 -4.67 -12.71
CA ARG A 84 -0.22 -4.16 -11.46
C ARG A 84 -1.50 -3.36 -11.75
N THR A 85 -2.57 -3.67 -11.03
CA THR A 85 -3.82 -2.90 -11.09
C THR A 85 -4.00 -2.13 -9.79
N SER A 86 -4.12 -0.81 -9.90
CA SER A 86 -4.65 0.05 -8.85
C SER A 86 -6.16 0.16 -9.03
N PHE A 87 -6.92 0.04 -7.95
CA PHE A 87 -8.39 0.11 -7.95
C PHE A 87 -8.88 1.47 -7.49
N GLY A 88 -8.20 2.07 -6.53
CA GLY A 88 -8.49 3.40 -6.02
C GLY A 88 -7.46 3.86 -5.02
N THR A 89 -7.46 5.17 -4.82
CA THR A 89 -6.60 5.86 -3.85
C THR A 89 -7.43 6.82 -3.02
N LEU A 90 -6.95 7.12 -1.82
CA LEU A 90 -7.45 8.19 -0.97
C LEU A 90 -6.27 8.75 -0.18
N ASP A 91 -6.15 10.07 -0.13
CA ASP A 91 -5.05 10.71 0.60
C ASP A 91 -5.55 11.72 1.63
N SER A 92 -4.60 12.24 2.43
CA SER A 92 -4.88 13.15 3.53
C SER A 92 -5.51 14.49 3.12
N SER A 93 -5.51 14.84 1.83
CA SER A 93 -6.20 16.05 1.34
C SER A 93 -7.68 15.83 1.08
N GLU A 94 -8.11 14.58 0.97
CA GLU A 94 -9.49 14.20 0.62
C GLU A 94 -10.20 13.45 1.75
N ILE A 95 -9.44 12.93 2.73
CA ILE A 95 -9.99 12.10 3.79
C ILE A 95 -10.86 12.90 4.74
N SER A 96 -12.02 12.35 5.07
CA SER A 96 -12.94 12.91 6.05
C SER A 96 -12.46 12.61 7.47
N ILE A 97 -12.44 13.65 8.32
CA ILE A 97 -11.97 13.54 9.70
C ILE A 97 -13.10 14.01 10.61
N SER A 98 -13.41 13.23 11.65
CA SER A 98 -14.44 13.59 12.64
C SER A 98 -13.99 14.76 13.52
N GLU A 99 -14.91 15.32 14.32
CA GLU A 99 -14.59 16.37 15.29
C GLU A 99 -13.61 15.88 16.36
N GLU A 100 -13.60 14.59 16.64
CA GLU A 100 -12.72 13.93 17.60
C GLU A 100 -11.34 13.60 17.01
N GLY A 101 -11.10 13.91 15.72
CA GLY A 101 -9.85 13.60 15.04
C GLY A 101 -9.74 12.14 14.57
N GLU A 102 -10.88 11.48 14.38
CA GLU A 102 -10.91 10.10 13.90
C GLU A 102 -11.13 10.03 12.39
N ILE A 103 -10.47 9.05 11.77
CA ILE A 103 -10.73 8.67 10.38
C ILE A 103 -11.39 7.29 10.35
N GLU A 104 -12.35 7.14 9.43
CA GLU A 104 -12.95 5.86 9.07
C GLU A 104 -12.98 5.73 7.55
N LEU A 105 -12.35 4.67 7.03
CA LEU A 105 -12.33 4.35 5.62
C LEU A 105 -12.90 2.94 5.42
N LEU A 106 -13.92 2.80 4.58
CA LEU A 106 -14.43 1.51 4.15
C LEU A 106 -13.78 1.07 2.83
N LEU A 107 -13.54 -0.25 2.75
CA LEU A 107 -13.09 -0.93 1.55
C LEU A 107 -14.10 -2.01 1.18
N GLY A 108 -14.31 -2.23 -0.11
CA GLY A 108 -15.14 -3.31 -0.59
C GLY A 108 -15.34 -3.27 -2.11
N PRO A 109 -15.93 -4.32 -2.69
CA PRO A 109 -16.19 -4.36 -4.13
C PRO A 109 -17.28 -3.36 -4.56
N GLU A 110 -18.14 -2.98 -3.63
CA GLU A 110 -19.22 -2.01 -3.86
C GLU A 110 -19.42 -1.13 -2.62
N ARG A 111 -19.64 0.17 -2.83
CA ARG A 111 -19.95 1.10 -1.74
C ARG A 111 -21.31 0.72 -1.12
N PRO A 112 -21.41 0.57 0.21
CA PRO A 112 -22.67 0.25 0.85
C PRO A 112 -23.74 1.33 0.55
N LYS A 113 -24.97 0.88 0.29
CA LYS A 113 -26.08 1.78 -0.02
C LYS A 113 -26.33 2.76 1.15
N GLY A 114 -26.30 4.04 0.85
CA GLY A 114 -26.52 5.11 1.84
C GLY A 114 -25.27 5.48 2.65
N TYR A 115 -24.12 4.83 2.43
CA TYR A 115 -22.88 5.22 3.05
C TYR A 115 -22.25 6.40 2.31
N ASN A 116 -22.03 7.50 3.01
CA ASN A 116 -21.47 8.75 2.47
C ASN A 116 -20.05 9.04 2.96
N GLY A 117 -19.48 8.18 3.81
CA GLY A 117 -18.10 8.29 4.29
C GLY A 117 -17.06 7.89 3.25
N ASP A 118 -15.82 7.86 3.66
CA ASP A 118 -14.70 7.52 2.79
C ASP A 118 -14.72 6.05 2.35
N PHE A 119 -14.49 5.83 1.08
CA PHE A 119 -14.57 4.50 0.50
C PHE A 119 -13.57 4.33 -0.64
N ILE A 120 -12.82 3.24 -0.60
CA ILE A 120 -11.99 2.80 -1.73
C ILE A 120 -12.55 1.48 -2.28
N CYS A 121 -12.80 1.46 -3.59
CA CYS A 121 -13.24 0.27 -4.29
C CYS A 121 -12.14 -0.79 -4.36
N THR A 122 -12.53 -2.07 -4.23
CA THR A 122 -11.63 -3.23 -4.35
C THR A 122 -11.91 -4.08 -5.58
N LEU A 123 -12.89 -3.69 -6.40
CA LEU A 123 -13.30 -4.40 -7.63
C LEU A 123 -13.03 -3.51 -8.86
N LYS A 124 -12.44 -4.11 -9.86
CA LYS A 124 -12.42 -3.59 -11.23
C LYS A 124 -13.11 -4.60 -12.15
N PRO A 125 -14.33 -4.29 -12.61
CA PRO A 125 -15.07 -5.18 -13.50
C PRO A 125 -14.31 -5.47 -14.78
N ALA A 126 -14.56 -6.64 -15.36
CA ALA A 126 -14.09 -7.01 -16.67
C ALA A 126 -14.41 -5.93 -17.71
N SER A 127 -13.48 -5.70 -18.62
CA SER A 127 -13.70 -4.71 -19.67
C SER A 127 -14.77 -5.19 -20.64
N LYS A 128 -15.75 -4.34 -20.93
CA LYS A 128 -16.75 -4.63 -21.98
C LYS A 128 -16.14 -4.88 -23.38
N LYS A 129 -14.88 -4.46 -23.59
CA LYS A 129 -14.14 -4.69 -24.82
C LYS A 129 -13.43 -6.06 -24.85
N ASN A 130 -13.34 -6.73 -23.72
CA ASN A 130 -12.79 -8.08 -23.60
C ASN A 130 -13.74 -8.90 -22.73
N PRO A 131 -14.77 -9.51 -23.31
CA PRO A 131 -15.79 -10.26 -22.58
C PRO A 131 -15.25 -11.56 -21.94
N ASP A 132 -14.09 -12.02 -22.37
CA ASP A 132 -13.41 -13.19 -21.80
C ASP A 132 -12.51 -12.85 -20.61
N ALA A 133 -12.40 -11.55 -20.25
CA ALA A 133 -11.65 -11.15 -19.08
C ALA A 133 -12.51 -11.27 -17.82
N ASP A 134 -11.90 -11.77 -16.75
CA ASP A 134 -12.53 -11.83 -15.43
C ASP A 134 -12.50 -10.49 -14.70
N ASP A 135 -13.41 -10.34 -13.76
CA ASP A 135 -13.35 -9.28 -12.76
C ASP A 135 -12.06 -9.41 -11.95
N ARG A 136 -11.41 -8.27 -11.70
CA ARG A 136 -10.20 -8.22 -10.88
C ARG A 136 -10.53 -7.65 -9.51
N TYR A 137 -9.95 -8.27 -8.48
CA TYR A 137 -10.12 -7.85 -7.09
C TYR A 137 -8.78 -7.45 -6.49
N ALA A 138 -8.82 -6.53 -5.54
CA ALA A 138 -7.63 -6.13 -4.82
C ALA A 138 -7.18 -7.22 -3.84
N ASP A 139 -5.88 -7.46 -3.78
CA ASP A 139 -5.25 -8.37 -2.82
C ASP A 139 -4.60 -7.62 -1.65
N TYR A 140 -4.41 -6.31 -1.81
CA TYR A 140 -3.74 -5.47 -0.82
C TYR A 140 -4.40 -4.11 -0.66
N LEU A 141 -4.44 -3.64 0.59
CA LEU A 141 -4.44 -2.24 0.92
C LEU A 141 -3.03 -1.85 1.31
N SER A 142 -2.44 -0.93 0.61
CA SER A 142 -1.11 -0.40 0.88
C SER A 142 -1.14 1.12 1.01
N GLY A 143 -0.06 1.69 1.49
CA GLY A 143 0.07 3.13 1.57
C GLY A 143 1.38 3.58 2.20
N ARG A 144 1.43 4.85 2.47
CA ARG A 144 2.59 5.48 3.09
C ARG A 144 2.20 6.70 3.91
N GLN A 145 2.98 6.94 4.93
CA GLN A 145 3.03 8.17 5.68
C GLN A 145 4.35 8.85 5.35
N ILE A 146 4.32 10.11 4.93
CA ILE A 146 5.52 10.87 4.58
C ILE A 146 5.75 11.92 5.66
N PHE A 147 6.99 12.06 6.08
CA PHE A 147 7.41 12.93 7.17
C PHE A 147 8.35 14.00 6.63
N LEU A 148 8.17 15.23 7.09
CA LEU A 148 9.11 16.35 6.88
C LEU A 148 9.85 16.71 8.15
N ASP A 149 9.28 16.43 9.30
CA ASP A 149 9.79 16.76 10.62
C ASP A 149 9.68 15.56 11.56
N TRP A 150 10.71 14.71 11.55
CA TRP A 150 10.75 13.51 12.39
C TRP A 150 10.83 13.79 13.91
N GLU A 151 11.07 15.05 14.32
CA GLU A 151 11.07 15.41 15.74
C GLU A 151 9.66 15.62 16.28
N ARG A 152 8.73 16.08 15.42
CA ARG A 152 7.37 16.45 15.81
C ARG A 152 6.28 15.61 15.16
N GLU A 153 6.49 15.17 13.93
CA GLU A 153 5.53 14.33 13.23
C GLU A 153 5.62 12.90 13.76
N VAL A 154 4.49 12.35 14.16
CA VAL A 154 4.41 11.00 14.71
C VAL A 154 3.65 10.06 13.77
N PRO A 155 4.07 8.79 13.68
CA PRO A 155 3.35 7.79 12.91
C PRO A 155 1.92 7.60 13.41
N ILE A 156 0.97 7.57 12.49
CA ILE A 156 -0.43 7.28 12.76
C ILE A 156 -0.61 5.77 12.85
N GLU A 157 -1.17 5.30 13.96
CA GLU A 157 -1.50 3.89 14.15
C GLU A 157 -2.80 3.55 13.42
N LEU A 158 -2.71 2.63 12.46
CA LEU A 158 -3.82 2.21 11.62
C LEU A 158 -4.34 0.84 12.08
N THR A 159 -5.65 0.73 12.22
CA THR A 159 -6.33 -0.54 12.46
C THR A 159 -7.15 -0.93 11.24
N ILE A 160 -7.06 -2.19 10.79
CA ILE A 160 -7.91 -2.76 9.75
C ILE A 160 -8.72 -3.93 10.31
N THR A 161 -10.03 -3.91 10.09
CA THR A 161 -10.97 -4.93 10.54
C THR A 161 -11.74 -5.49 9.36
N ALA A 162 -11.75 -6.81 9.20
CA ALA A 162 -12.61 -7.49 8.23
C ALA A 162 -14.04 -7.53 8.79
N LEU A 163 -15.01 -6.92 8.10
CA LEU A 163 -16.36 -6.73 8.63
C LEU A 163 -17.15 -8.04 8.70
N ASP A 164 -16.85 -8.99 7.80
CA ASP A 164 -17.51 -10.29 7.74
C ASP A 164 -16.98 -11.30 8.76
N HIS A 165 -15.91 -10.95 9.50
CA HIS A 165 -15.19 -11.85 10.41
C HIS A 165 -14.90 -11.21 11.78
N ILE A 166 -15.75 -10.28 12.21
CA ILE A 166 -15.59 -9.65 13.51
C ILE A 166 -15.77 -10.71 14.60
N GLY A 167 -14.72 -10.89 15.42
CA GLY A 167 -14.69 -11.88 16.48
C GLY A 167 -14.20 -13.27 16.09
N ASP A 168 -13.95 -13.52 14.79
CA ASP A 168 -13.37 -14.77 14.35
C ASP A 168 -11.88 -14.87 14.71
N HIS A 169 -11.45 -16.06 15.05
CA HIS A 169 -10.01 -16.34 15.17
C HIS A 169 -9.40 -16.61 13.80
N PRO A 170 -8.14 -16.17 13.56
CA PRO A 170 -7.43 -16.51 12.34
C PRO A 170 -7.37 -18.03 12.15
N HIS A 171 -7.69 -18.51 10.96
CA HIS A 171 -7.55 -19.93 10.64
C HIS A 171 -6.10 -20.38 10.83
N ALA A 172 -5.92 -21.52 11.47
CA ALA A 172 -4.60 -22.13 11.57
C ALA A 172 -4.06 -22.45 10.16
N LEU A 173 -2.77 -22.20 9.96
CA LEU A 173 -2.10 -22.61 8.73
C LEU A 173 -2.12 -24.14 8.62
N ASN A 174 -2.71 -24.67 7.58
CA ASN A 174 -2.54 -26.07 7.23
C ASN A 174 -1.30 -26.25 6.33
N PRO A 175 -0.76 -27.48 6.19
CA PRO A 175 0.43 -27.73 5.38
C PRO A 175 0.34 -27.26 3.93
N SER A 176 -0.82 -27.42 3.29
CA SER A 176 -1.06 -26.98 1.91
C SER A 176 -0.96 -25.47 1.77
N SER A 177 -1.65 -24.71 2.63
CA SER A 177 -1.62 -23.26 2.59
C SER A 177 -0.25 -22.69 3.00
N ALA A 178 0.48 -23.39 3.87
CA ALA A 178 1.86 -23.02 4.20
C ALA A 178 2.79 -23.23 2.99
N ALA A 179 2.68 -24.36 2.29
CA ALA A 179 3.46 -24.66 1.09
C ALA A 179 3.20 -23.62 -0.01
N GLU A 180 1.93 -23.27 -0.26
CA GLU A 180 1.55 -22.26 -1.25
C GLU A 180 2.17 -20.90 -0.93
N LYS A 181 2.11 -20.45 0.32
CA LYS A 181 2.75 -19.20 0.77
C LYS A 181 4.27 -19.21 0.59
N LEU A 182 4.93 -20.35 0.87
CA LEU A 182 6.38 -20.49 0.66
C LEU A 182 6.74 -20.46 -0.83
N HIS A 183 5.96 -21.11 -1.69
CA HIS A 183 6.15 -21.04 -3.14
C HIS A 183 6.00 -19.60 -3.65
N ARG A 184 4.94 -18.91 -3.22
CA ARG A 184 4.73 -17.50 -3.60
C ARG A 184 5.87 -16.59 -3.12
N MET A 185 6.36 -16.80 -1.90
CA MET A 185 7.51 -16.06 -1.38
C MET A 185 8.77 -16.33 -2.22
N GLY A 186 9.04 -17.60 -2.57
CA GLY A 186 10.15 -17.98 -3.44
C GLY A 186 10.07 -17.28 -4.81
N ALA A 187 8.90 -17.25 -5.42
CA ALA A 187 8.68 -16.58 -6.69
C ALA A 187 8.92 -15.05 -6.60
N ILE A 188 8.48 -14.42 -5.51
CA ILE A 188 8.73 -12.98 -5.25
C ILE A 188 10.22 -12.68 -5.13
N ILE A 189 10.95 -13.50 -4.37
CA ILE A 189 12.40 -13.33 -4.20
C ILE A 189 13.13 -13.51 -5.53
N ASP A 190 12.81 -14.57 -6.26
CA ASP A 190 13.42 -14.86 -7.58
C ASP A 190 13.15 -13.72 -8.57
N GLY A 191 11.89 -13.27 -8.66
CA GLY A 191 11.50 -12.17 -9.54
C GLY A 191 12.21 -10.87 -9.22
N GLN A 192 12.35 -10.51 -7.95
CA GLN A 192 13.08 -9.32 -7.53
C GLN A 192 14.58 -9.43 -7.84
N MET A 193 15.19 -10.58 -7.58
CA MET A 193 16.61 -10.81 -7.90
C MET A 193 16.87 -10.69 -9.40
N GLN A 194 16.03 -11.30 -10.24
CA GLN A 194 16.15 -11.21 -11.69
C GLN A 194 16.00 -9.77 -12.19
N PHE A 195 15.05 -9.02 -11.63
CA PHE A 195 14.88 -7.61 -11.97
C PHE A 195 16.15 -6.81 -11.66
N TRP A 196 16.66 -6.91 -10.43
CA TRP A 196 17.84 -6.13 -10.02
C TRP A 196 19.08 -6.49 -10.81
N MET A 197 19.32 -7.77 -11.08
CA MET A 197 20.42 -8.20 -11.94
C MET A 197 20.30 -7.56 -13.33
N THR A 198 19.13 -7.65 -13.95
CA THR A 198 18.88 -7.05 -15.28
C THR A 198 19.01 -5.53 -15.25
N PHE A 199 18.52 -4.87 -14.21
CA PHE A 199 18.61 -3.42 -14.05
C PHE A 199 20.06 -2.96 -13.93
N TYR A 200 20.85 -3.60 -13.07
CA TYR A 200 22.26 -3.26 -12.89
C TYR A 200 23.06 -3.50 -14.18
N ASP A 201 22.83 -4.60 -14.86
CA ASP A 201 23.48 -4.87 -16.14
C ASP A 201 23.17 -3.77 -17.17
N LYS A 202 21.92 -3.34 -17.26
CA LYS A 202 21.53 -2.24 -18.14
C LYS A 202 22.17 -0.91 -17.75
N VAL A 203 22.19 -0.57 -16.47
CA VAL A 203 22.79 0.67 -15.98
C VAL A 203 24.29 0.68 -16.23
N LEU A 204 24.99 -0.40 -15.90
CA LEU A 204 26.44 -0.51 -16.11
C LEU A 204 26.83 -0.49 -17.59
N ASN A 205 26.01 -1.08 -18.46
CA ASN A 205 26.27 -1.10 -19.89
C ASN A 205 25.81 0.16 -20.64
N SER A 206 24.84 0.91 -20.09
CA SER A 206 24.30 2.13 -20.71
C SER A 206 25.14 3.39 -20.42
N HIS A 207 25.74 3.42 -19.25
CA HIS A 207 26.71 4.45 -18.89
C HIS A 207 28.07 3.89 -19.29
N GLY A 208 28.50 4.17 -20.51
CA GLY A 208 29.85 3.85 -20.95
C GLY A 208 30.82 4.22 -19.83
N SER A 209 31.82 3.37 -19.63
CA SER A 209 32.84 3.51 -18.60
C SER A 209 33.05 4.98 -18.25
N TYR A 210 32.89 5.35 -16.99
CA TYR A 210 33.36 6.65 -16.49
C TYR A 210 34.76 6.83 -17.09
N PRO A 211 35.04 7.93 -17.79
CA PRO A 211 36.39 8.15 -18.27
C PRO A 211 37.32 8.05 -17.06
N ALA A 212 38.31 7.19 -17.17
CA ALA A 212 39.29 6.95 -16.10
C ALA A 212 40.14 8.20 -15.79
N ASP A 213 39.89 9.23 -16.51
CA ASP A 213 40.58 10.52 -16.45
C ASP A 213 39.63 11.49 -15.73
N GLY A 214 39.81 11.58 -14.41
CA GLY A 214 39.15 12.58 -13.58
C GLY A 214 39.39 13.97 -14.15
N GLY A 215 38.37 14.48 -14.86
CA GLY A 215 38.25 15.85 -15.24
C GLY A 215 37.32 16.59 -14.31
#